data_019c11cf5042b59ef28be3ce0550f713
#
_entry.id   019c11cf5042b59ef28be3ce0550f713
#
_cell.length_a   1.000
_cell.length_b   1.000
_cell.length_c   1.000
_cell.angle_alpha   90.00
_cell.angle_beta   90.00
_cell.angle_gamma   90.00
#
_symmetry.space_group_name_H-M   'P 1'
#
loop_
_entity.id
_entity.type
_entity.pdbx_description
1 polymer ?
#
loop_
_entity_poly.entity_id
_entity_poly.type
_entity_poly.pdbx_seq_one_letter_code
_entity_poly.pdbx_strand_id
1 'polypeptide(L)'
;MIRVEVCDDMDYVKEVIMDDEMWDRCADDYTVKDPSIVDMMGCIWLKCFVDEKPSGVVSLHHSSTSVADIHIYIPKDNRGKNTKDIGHCVLNWVKDNAVSTLHKLNTKIPVIYKDVIRFAHSIGFENEGYDRRSIMKNGELIDRVCFGLSISEIKT
;
A
#
# COMPACT_ATOMS: atom_id res chain seq x y z
N MET A 1 14.26 15.32 -1.42
CA MET A 1 14.66 14.02 -2.00
C MET A 1 13.87 12.89 -1.34
N ILE A 2 13.41 11.95 -2.15
CA ILE A 2 12.62 10.81 -1.67
C ILE A 2 13.49 9.56 -1.70
N ARG A 3 13.43 8.77 -0.63
CA ARG A 3 14.22 7.55 -0.50
C ARG A 3 13.35 6.44 0.10
N VAL A 4 13.56 5.22 -0.37
CA VAL A 4 12.85 4.01 0.09
C VAL A 4 13.89 2.96 0.49
N GLU A 5 13.67 2.30 1.61
CA GLU A 5 14.52 1.21 2.08
C GLU A 5 13.71 0.12 2.78
N VAL A 6 14.29 -1.07 2.90
CA VAL A 6 13.69 -2.14 3.71
C VAL A 6 13.58 -1.65 5.16
N CYS A 7 12.42 -1.85 5.76
CA CYS A 7 12.13 -1.38 7.11
C CYS A 7 12.16 -2.54 8.09
N ASP A 8 13.00 -2.43 9.10
CA ASP A 8 13.00 -3.30 10.28
C ASP A 8 12.54 -2.57 11.55
N ASP A 9 12.22 -1.28 11.43
CA ASP A 9 11.70 -0.44 12.50
C ASP A 9 10.19 -0.70 12.66
N MET A 10 9.85 -1.79 13.33
CA MET A 10 8.46 -2.20 13.50
C MET A 10 7.67 -1.23 14.39
N ASP A 11 8.32 -0.48 15.26
CA ASP A 11 7.66 0.54 16.07
C ASP A 11 7.11 1.65 15.18
N TYR A 12 7.86 2.09 14.19
CA TYR A 12 7.38 3.08 13.22
C TYR A 12 6.23 2.53 12.38
N VAL A 13 6.32 1.27 11.92
CA VAL A 13 5.24 0.63 11.16
C VAL A 13 3.95 0.62 11.99
N LYS A 14 4.04 0.22 13.26
CA LYS A 14 2.90 0.18 14.17
C LYS A 14 2.32 1.58 14.41
N GLU A 15 3.17 2.58 14.56
CA GLU A 15 2.74 3.97 14.70
C GLU A 15 1.89 4.42 13.50
N VAL A 16 2.35 4.13 12.28
CA VAL A 16 1.62 4.49 11.05
C VAL A 16 0.30 3.75 10.94
N ILE A 17 0.30 2.43 11.13
CA ILE A 17 -0.90 1.59 10.94
C ILE A 17 -1.93 1.83 12.05
N MET A 18 -1.49 2.09 13.28
CA MET A 18 -2.38 2.30 14.43
C MET A 18 -2.90 3.73 14.54
N ASP A 19 -2.43 4.66 13.72
CA ASP A 19 -3.04 5.98 13.62
C ASP A 19 -4.53 5.83 13.30
N ASP A 20 -5.40 6.58 13.98
CA ASP A 20 -6.85 6.38 13.88
C ASP A 20 -7.38 6.55 12.46
N GLU A 21 -6.91 7.56 11.74
CA GLU A 21 -7.34 7.80 10.37
C GLU A 21 -6.84 6.70 9.42
N MET A 22 -5.58 6.29 9.60
CA MET A 22 -5.00 5.21 8.78
C MET A 22 -5.72 3.89 9.04
N TRP A 23 -5.98 3.56 10.29
CA TRP A 23 -6.70 2.34 10.65
C TRP A 23 -8.10 2.32 10.04
N ASP A 24 -8.82 3.44 10.12
CA ASP A 24 -10.17 3.57 9.53
C ASP A 24 -10.15 3.30 8.02
N ARG A 25 -9.09 3.73 7.34
CA ARG A 25 -8.96 3.49 5.89
C ARG A 25 -8.57 2.06 5.54
N CYS A 26 -7.85 1.36 6.38
CA CYS A 26 -7.24 0.06 6.05
C CYS A 26 -8.05 -1.13 6.56
N ALA A 27 -8.71 -0.99 7.71
CA ALA A 27 -9.38 -2.09 8.39
C ALA A 27 -10.85 -2.22 7.99
N ASP A 28 -11.35 -3.44 8.06
CA ASP A 28 -12.79 -3.70 8.00
C ASP A 28 -13.42 -3.54 9.40
N ASP A 29 -14.75 -3.69 9.48
CA ASP A 29 -15.48 -3.54 10.75
C ASP A 29 -15.18 -4.66 11.75
N TYR A 30 -14.68 -5.80 11.31
CA TYR A 30 -14.49 -6.98 12.15
C TYR A 30 -13.10 -7.10 12.77
N THR A 31 -12.12 -6.41 12.21
CA THR A 31 -10.74 -6.51 12.68
C THR A 31 -10.54 -5.67 13.93
N VAL A 32 -10.08 -6.32 15.00
CA VAL A 32 -9.76 -5.63 16.27
C VAL A 32 -8.47 -4.83 16.09
N LYS A 33 -8.51 -3.56 16.50
CA LYS A 33 -7.36 -2.68 16.44
C LYS A 33 -6.34 -3.06 17.51
N ASP A 34 -5.27 -3.73 17.09
CA ASP A 34 -4.20 -4.20 17.96
C ASP A 34 -2.86 -4.12 17.21
N PRO A 35 -1.82 -3.49 17.78
CA PRO A 35 -0.51 -3.39 17.14
C PRO A 35 0.10 -4.73 16.72
N SER A 36 -0.22 -5.83 17.43
CA SER A 36 0.29 -7.16 17.10
C SER A 36 -0.12 -7.65 15.71
N ILE A 37 -1.18 -7.08 15.12
CA ILE A 37 -1.60 -7.46 13.77
C ILE A 37 -0.51 -7.21 12.74
N VAL A 38 0.30 -6.19 12.94
CA VAL A 38 1.43 -5.85 12.04
C VAL A 38 2.42 -7.00 11.98
N ASP A 39 2.74 -7.60 13.13
CA ASP A 39 3.67 -8.72 13.22
C ASP A 39 3.12 -10.00 12.56
N MET A 40 1.80 -10.11 12.46
CA MET A 40 1.10 -11.28 11.93
C MET A 40 0.87 -11.20 10.41
N MET A 41 1.08 -10.06 9.78
CA MET A 41 0.77 -9.85 8.36
C MET A 41 1.71 -10.61 7.42
N GLY A 42 2.88 -11.03 7.87
CA GLY A 42 3.83 -11.77 7.04
C GLY A 42 4.34 -10.99 5.84
N CYS A 43 4.42 -9.68 5.95
CA CYS A 43 4.81 -8.79 4.88
C CYS A 43 6.28 -8.42 4.93
N ILE A 44 6.83 -8.08 3.77
CA ILE A 44 8.06 -7.28 3.70
C ILE A 44 7.61 -5.82 3.85
N TRP A 45 8.24 -5.09 4.77
CA TRP A 45 7.94 -3.69 4.99
C TRP A 45 9.03 -2.80 4.40
N LEU A 46 8.61 -1.72 3.75
CA LEU A 46 9.49 -0.66 3.28
C LEU A 46 9.17 0.62 4.04
N LYS A 47 10.19 1.44 4.24
CA LYS A 47 10.06 2.75 4.86
C LYS A 47 10.41 3.83 3.84
N CYS A 48 9.56 4.84 3.77
CA CYS A 48 9.73 5.98 2.87
C CYS A 48 10.20 7.20 3.63
N PHE A 49 11.09 7.96 3.02
CA PHE A 49 11.63 9.21 3.57
C PHE A 49 11.46 10.33 2.55
N VAL A 50 11.09 11.50 3.03
CA VAL A 50 11.14 12.75 2.27
C VAL A 50 12.09 13.69 3.01
N ASP A 51 13.16 14.10 2.36
CA ASP A 51 14.23 14.92 2.95
C ASP A 51 14.69 14.37 4.31
N GLU A 52 14.96 13.05 4.34
CA GLU A 52 15.39 12.26 5.50
C GLU A 52 14.39 12.17 6.66
N LYS A 53 13.14 12.61 6.45
CA LYS A 53 12.06 12.46 7.43
C LYS A 53 11.20 11.26 7.08
N PRO A 54 10.91 10.36 8.05
CA PRO A 54 9.98 9.25 7.82
C PRO A 54 8.64 9.77 7.34
N SER A 55 8.15 9.24 6.21
CA SER A 55 6.97 9.77 5.53
C SER A 55 5.94 8.71 5.16
N GLY A 56 6.18 7.47 5.51
CA GLY A 56 5.22 6.39 5.25
C GLY A 56 5.88 5.03 5.23
N VAL A 57 5.05 4.01 5.10
CA VAL A 57 5.47 2.61 5.01
C VAL A 57 4.74 1.91 3.87
N VAL A 58 5.32 0.82 3.41
CA VAL A 58 4.75 -0.02 2.35
C VAL A 58 4.77 -1.46 2.80
N SER A 59 3.67 -2.17 2.59
CA SER A 59 3.63 -3.62 2.77
C SER A 59 3.67 -4.33 1.42
N LEU A 60 4.50 -5.36 1.32
CA LEU A 60 4.57 -6.26 0.18
C LEU A 60 4.32 -7.67 0.67
N HIS A 61 3.32 -8.33 0.12
CA HIS A 61 2.96 -9.70 0.47
C HIS A 61 2.81 -10.54 -0.80
N HIS A 62 3.65 -11.55 -0.96
CA HIS A 62 3.55 -12.47 -2.09
C HIS A 62 2.30 -13.33 -1.94
N SER A 63 1.36 -13.21 -2.88
CA SER A 63 0.22 -14.12 -3.01
C SER A 63 0.60 -15.36 -3.82
N SER A 64 1.62 -15.26 -4.65
CA SER A 64 2.26 -16.35 -5.36
C SER A 64 3.71 -15.98 -5.65
N THR A 65 4.47 -16.85 -6.34
CA THR A 65 5.85 -16.52 -6.72
C THR A 65 5.93 -15.38 -7.73
N SER A 66 4.89 -15.16 -8.51
CA SER A 66 4.88 -14.17 -9.60
C SER A 66 4.07 -12.91 -9.29
N VAL A 67 3.25 -12.91 -8.23
CA VAL A 67 2.35 -11.80 -7.88
C VAL A 67 2.51 -11.43 -6.41
N ALA A 68 2.60 -10.13 -6.14
CA ALA A 68 2.59 -9.60 -4.78
C ALA A 68 1.49 -8.55 -4.63
N ASP A 69 0.88 -8.53 -3.45
CA ASP A 69 -0.01 -7.46 -3.05
C ASP A 69 0.80 -6.33 -2.43
N ILE A 70 0.52 -5.10 -2.83
CA ILE A 70 1.21 -3.91 -2.34
C ILE A 70 0.21 -2.93 -1.74
N HIS A 71 0.56 -2.36 -0.60
CA HIS A 71 -0.16 -1.26 0.02
C HIS A 71 0.82 -0.18 0.45
N ILE A 72 0.50 1.06 0.12
CA ILE A 72 1.31 2.23 0.46
C ILE A 72 0.54 3.05 1.50
N TYR A 73 1.11 3.21 2.68
CA TYR A 73 0.49 3.89 3.81
C TYR A 73 1.22 5.20 4.07
N ILE A 74 0.62 6.30 3.62
CA ILE A 74 1.18 7.64 3.83
C ILE A 74 0.34 8.36 4.88
N PRO A 75 0.92 8.71 6.06
CA PRO A 75 0.20 9.45 7.08
C PRO A 75 -0.40 10.74 6.54
N LYS A 76 -1.53 11.14 7.09
CA LYS A 76 -2.29 12.30 6.62
C LYS A 76 -1.43 13.56 6.48
N ASP A 77 -0.56 13.81 7.46
CA ASP A 77 0.30 14.99 7.46
C ASP A 77 1.37 15.00 6.36
N ASN A 78 1.65 13.83 5.77
CA ASN A 78 2.63 13.67 4.71
C ASN A 78 2.00 13.55 3.32
N ARG A 79 0.68 13.59 3.23
CA ARG A 79 -0.04 13.54 1.95
C ARG A 79 -0.02 14.90 1.26
N GLY A 80 -0.14 14.88 -0.06
CA GLY A 80 -0.22 16.07 -0.89
C GLY A 80 0.89 16.12 -1.92
N LYS A 81 1.72 17.15 -1.89
CA LYS A 81 2.71 17.45 -2.91
C LYS A 81 3.61 16.27 -3.29
N ASN A 82 4.07 15.49 -2.30
CA ASN A 82 5.04 14.41 -2.53
C ASN A 82 4.40 13.04 -2.72
N THR A 83 3.09 12.89 -2.58
CA THR A 83 2.43 11.57 -2.55
C THR A 83 2.70 10.78 -3.82
N LYS A 84 2.54 11.39 -4.99
CA LYS A 84 2.77 10.75 -6.28
C LYS A 84 4.24 10.36 -6.46
N ASP A 85 5.15 11.22 -6.06
CA ASP A 85 6.59 10.97 -6.16
C ASP A 85 7.03 9.84 -5.23
N ILE A 86 6.45 9.75 -4.04
CA ILE A 86 6.66 8.62 -3.14
C ILE A 86 6.21 7.33 -3.83
N GLY A 87 5.02 7.33 -4.43
CA GLY A 87 4.51 6.17 -5.16
C GLY A 87 5.44 5.71 -6.26
N HIS A 88 5.93 6.63 -7.09
CA HIS A 88 6.89 6.29 -8.14
C HIS A 88 8.22 5.77 -7.59
N CYS A 89 8.71 6.36 -6.51
CA CYS A 89 9.95 5.91 -5.87
C CYS A 89 9.81 4.49 -5.32
N VAL A 90 8.66 4.18 -4.71
CA VAL A 90 8.34 2.83 -4.22
C VAL A 90 8.32 1.82 -5.37
N LEU A 91 7.63 2.14 -6.46
CA LEU A 91 7.53 1.24 -7.61
C LEU A 91 8.91 0.99 -8.24
N ASN A 92 9.74 2.03 -8.35
CA ASN A 92 11.10 1.88 -8.86
C ASN A 92 11.95 1.01 -7.92
N TRP A 93 11.80 1.16 -6.62
CA TRP A 93 12.48 0.30 -5.66
C TRP A 93 12.08 -1.16 -5.86
N VAL A 94 10.79 -1.44 -6.02
CA VAL A 94 10.28 -2.80 -6.26
C VAL A 94 10.87 -3.36 -7.54
N LYS A 95 10.86 -2.59 -8.63
CA LYS A 95 11.43 -3.02 -9.91
C LYS A 95 12.90 -3.38 -9.80
N ASP A 96 13.67 -2.61 -9.04
CA ASP A 96 15.12 -2.78 -8.93
C ASP A 96 15.52 -3.89 -7.94
N ASN A 97 14.67 -4.20 -6.95
CA ASN A 97 15.03 -5.07 -5.84
C ASN A 97 14.20 -6.36 -5.72
N ALA A 98 13.11 -6.48 -6.47
CA ALA A 98 12.27 -7.66 -6.41
C ALA A 98 12.98 -8.90 -6.95
N VAL A 99 12.59 -10.07 -6.42
CA VAL A 99 13.07 -11.35 -6.97
C VAL A 99 12.66 -11.48 -8.44
N SER A 100 13.49 -12.17 -9.23
CA SER A 100 13.29 -12.26 -10.70
C SER A 100 11.98 -12.91 -11.13
N THR A 101 11.36 -13.70 -10.25
CA THR A 101 10.07 -14.35 -10.51
C THR A 101 8.86 -13.44 -10.30
N LEU A 102 9.03 -12.28 -9.64
CA LEU A 102 7.93 -11.35 -9.45
C LEU A 102 7.66 -10.58 -10.75
N HIS A 103 6.44 -10.70 -11.25
CA HIS A 103 6.02 -10.09 -12.52
C HIS A 103 4.89 -9.06 -12.36
N LYS A 104 4.14 -9.10 -11.28
CA LYS A 104 2.95 -8.27 -11.14
C LYS A 104 2.72 -7.83 -9.69
N LEU A 105 2.25 -6.59 -9.56
CA LEU A 105 1.74 -6.04 -8.30
C LEU A 105 0.23 -5.90 -8.39
N ASN A 106 -0.48 -6.30 -7.32
CA ASN A 106 -1.91 -6.11 -7.16
C ASN A 106 -2.19 -5.25 -5.94
N THR A 107 -3.29 -4.53 -5.97
CA THR A 107 -3.87 -3.89 -4.80
C THR A 107 -5.39 -3.81 -4.94
N LYS A 108 -6.11 -3.87 -3.82
CA LYS A 108 -7.56 -3.72 -3.78
C LYS A 108 -7.91 -2.51 -2.94
N ILE A 109 -8.78 -1.66 -3.46
CA ILE A 109 -9.14 -0.39 -2.83
C ILE A 109 -10.65 -0.31 -2.70
N PRO A 110 -11.19 -0.11 -1.48
CA PRO A 110 -12.63 0.09 -1.31
C PRO A 110 -13.13 1.27 -2.17
N VAL A 111 -14.27 1.08 -2.81
CA VAL A 111 -14.79 2.06 -3.79
C VAL A 111 -15.08 3.44 -3.18
N ILE A 112 -15.24 3.52 -1.87
CA ILE A 112 -15.50 4.79 -1.18
C ILE A 112 -14.27 5.71 -1.09
N TYR A 113 -13.06 5.16 -1.25
CA TYR A 113 -11.81 5.94 -1.15
C TYR A 113 -11.37 6.45 -2.52
N LYS A 114 -12.07 7.46 -3.03
CA LYS A 114 -11.85 8.02 -4.36
C LYS A 114 -10.45 8.61 -4.54
N ASP A 115 -9.89 9.21 -3.51
CA ASP A 115 -8.55 9.77 -3.51
C ASP A 115 -7.48 8.69 -3.67
N VAL A 116 -7.64 7.56 -3.00
CA VAL A 116 -6.72 6.42 -3.10
C VAL A 116 -6.80 5.79 -4.49
N ILE A 117 -8.01 5.69 -5.06
CA ILE A 117 -8.21 5.19 -6.42
C ILE A 117 -7.50 6.09 -7.43
N ARG A 118 -7.65 7.42 -7.31
CA ARG A 118 -6.94 8.37 -8.18
C ARG A 118 -5.43 8.26 -8.04
N PHE A 119 -4.95 8.07 -6.82
CA PHE A 119 -3.53 7.86 -6.56
C PHE A 119 -3.01 6.63 -7.29
N ALA A 120 -3.68 5.48 -7.16
CA ALA A 120 -3.29 4.24 -7.84
C ALA A 120 -3.21 4.44 -9.37
N HIS A 121 -4.21 5.06 -9.98
CA HIS A 121 -4.17 5.40 -11.40
C HIS A 121 -2.98 6.30 -11.74
N SER A 122 -2.71 7.28 -10.91
CA SER A 122 -1.66 8.29 -11.17
C SER A 122 -0.26 7.70 -11.21
N ILE A 123 -0.03 6.56 -10.55
CA ILE A 123 1.27 5.89 -10.53
C ILE A 123 1.34 4.67 -11.45
N GLY A 124 0.29 4.42 -12.23
CA GLY A 124 0.31 3.47 -13.33
C GLY A 124 -0.53 2.21 -13.16
N PHE A 125 -1.19 2.02 -12.03
CA PHE A 125 -2.09 0.87 -11.85
C PHE A 125 -3.31 0.97 -12.75
N GLU A 126 -3.72 -0.17 -13.28
CA GLU A 126 -4.91 -0.29 -14.13
C GLU A 126 -6.03 -1.00 -13.38
N ASN A 127 -7.27 -0.55 -13.61
CA ASN A 127 -8.46 -1.21 -13.09
C ASN A 127 -8.65 -2.54 -13.81
N GLU A 128 -8.66 -3.64 -13.06
CA GLU A 128 -8.84 -5.00 -13.58
C GLU A 128 -10.20 -5.59 -13.18
N GLY A 129 -11.08 -4.78 -12.64
CA GLY A 129 -12.41 -5.20 -12.24
C GLY A 129 -12.73 -4.90 -10.79
N TYR A 130 -13.80 -5.52 -10.32
CA TYR A 130 -14.31 -5.31 -8.98
C TYR A 130 -14.43 -6.62 -8.22
N ASP A 131 -14.02 -6.58 -6.96
CA ASP A 131 -14.29 -7.62 -5.99
C ASP A 131 -15.57 -7.19 -5.25
N ARG A 132 -16.70 -7.77 -5.68
CA ARG A 132 -18.02 -7.30 -5.24
C ARG A 132 -18.28 -7.70 -3.80
N ARG A 133 -18.81 -6.74 -3.01
CA ARG A 133 -19.25 -6.95 -1.63
C ARG A 133 -18.18 -7.66 -0.79
N SER A 134 -16.97 -7.17 -0.91
CA SER A 134 -15.78 -7.87 -0.41
C SER A 134 -15.20 -7.30 0.89
N ILE A 135 -15.76 -6.20 1.38
CA ILE A 135 -15.32 -5.61 2.64
C ILE A 135 -16.50 -5.00 3.41
N MET A 136 -16.57 -5.27 4.71
CA MET A 136 -17.57 -4.67 5.58
C MET A 136 -17.03 -3.35 6.13
N LYS A 137 -17.70 -2.25 5.77
CA LYS A 137 -17.35 -0.90 6.23
C LYS A 137 -18.59 -0.18 6.69
N ASN A 138 -18.56 0.28 7.96
CA ASN A 138 -19.67 1.06 8.55
C ASN A 138 -21.03 0.34 8.44
N GLY A 139 -21.03 -0.98 8.66
CA GLY A 139 -22.22 -1.82 8.64
C GLY A 139 -22.70 -2.23 7.24
N GLU A 140 -21.96 -1.91 6.18
CA GLU A 140 -22.31 -2.25 4.80
C GLU A 140 -21.22 -3.06 4.12
N LEU A 141 -21.62 -4.07 3.34
CA LEU A 141 -20.74 -4.76 2.42
C LEU A 141 -20.57 -3.90 1.18
N ILE A 142 -19.34 -3.47 0.92
CA ILE A 142 -19.01 -2.63 -0.23
C ILE A 142 -18.02 -3.34 -1.16
N ASP A 143 -17.96 -2.85 -2.39
CA ASP A 143 -17.04 -3.36 -3.40
C ASP A 143 -15.64 -2.79 -3.20
N ARG A 144 -14.64 -3.54 -3.66
CA ARG A 144 -13.27 -3.04 -3.85
C ARG A 144 -12.91 -3.06 -5.33
N VAL A 145 -12.22 -2.03 -5.77
CA VAL A 145 -11.61 -2.03 -7.11
C VAL A 145 -10.34 -2.87 -7.06
N CYS A 146 -10.18 -3.76 -8.03
CA CYS A 146 -8.95 -4.55 -8.19
C CYS A 146 -8.03 -3.84 -9.16
N PHE A 147 -6.84 -3.46 -8.70
CA PHE A 147 -5.82 -2.82 -9.51
C PHE A 147 -4.64 -3.74 -9.73
N GLY A 148 -4.04 -3.65 -10.90
CA GLY A 148 -2.83 -4.40 -11.25
C GLY A 148 -1.83 -3.56 -12.00
N LEU A 149 -0.56 -3.90 -11.84
CA LEU A 149 0.55 -3.29 -12.56
C LEU A 149 1.63 -4.32 -12.81
N SER A 150 1.97 -4.54 -14.07
CA SER A 150 3.09 -5.41 -14.42
C SER A 150 4.42 -4.71 -14.07
N ILE A 151 5.36 -5.47 -13.51
CA ILE A 151 6.69 -4.92 -13.15
C ILE A 151 7.36 -4.31 -14.38
N SER A 152 7.23 -4.94 -15.56
CA SER A 152 7.80 -4.44 -16.82
C SER A 152 7.20 -3.10 -17.27
N GLU A 153 6.03 -2.74 -16.79
CA GLU A 153 5.35 -1.49 -17.12
C GLU A 153 5.69 -0.34 -16.17
N ILE A 154 6.44 -0.60 -15.10
CA ILE A 154 6.89 0.45 -14.19
C ILE A 154 7.86 1.36 -14.93
N LYS A 155 7.49 2.64 -15.01
CA LYS A 155 8.30 3.67 -15.68
C LYS A 155 9.42 4.12 -14.75
N THR A 156 10.60 4.15 -15.29
CA THR A 156 11.80 4.64 -14.59
C THR A 156 12.04 6.11 -14.92
#